data_28b7059052f2be1ddc702f5d9068e30d
#
_entry.id   28b7059052f2be1ddc702f5d9068e30d
#
_cell.length_a   1.000
_cell.length_b   1.000
_cell.length_c   1.000
_cell.angle_alpha   90.00
_cell.angle_beta   90.00
_cell.angle_gamma   90.00
#
_symmetry.space_group_name_H-M   'P 1'
#
loop_
_entity.id
_entity.type
_entity.pdbx_description
1 polymer ?
#
loop_
_entity_poly.entity_id
_entity_poly.type
_entity_poly.pdbx_seq_one_letter_code
_entity_poly.pdbx_strand_id
1 'polypeptide(L)'
;MSLYHFTATEEYRKRVIQLGESPDRVFYLGALGAENCLYIEQENVPKEIESIPKKEYFVILFHPETLTNVSTLDQINTLLHALQEFSDYYFVFLGTNADTNSNIIRKTVKDYVEKTDNTCYFENLHTDAYHYLVQNSICLIGNSSSGIIEAPSLGVYTVNIGDRQKGRVRGNSVIDAVCSIESIKNSINKVLKYYNSIKPINPYYKDNSAKLYYHTTKTLLERIEKDIEEPKIFYDLQ
;
A
#
# COMPACT_ATOMS: atom_id res chain seq x y z
N MET A 1 -9.54 13.00 23.34
CA MET A 1 -10.30 12.44 22.20
C MET A 1 -10.37 13.51 21.11
N SER A 2 -10.34 13.12 19.84
CA SER A 2 -10.43 14.07 18.72
C SER A 2 -11.81 14.69 18.64
N LEU A 3 -11.90 15.97 18.30
CA LEU A 3 -13.18 16.67 18.10
C LEU A 3 -13.82 16.27 16.76
N TYR A 4 -12.99 16.08 15.74
CA TYR A 4 -13.38 15.68 14.39
C TYR A 4 -12.54 14.50 13.93
N HIS A 5 -13.09 13.69 13.02
CA HIS A 5 -12.46 12.51 12.45
C HIS A 5 -12.45 12.59 10.93
N PHE A 6 -11.29 12.39 10.34
CA PHE A 6 -11.11 12.27 8.89
C PHE A 6 -10.80 10.83 8.55
N THR A 7 -11.59 10.23 7.68
CA THR A 7 -11.49 8.83 7.34
C THR A 7 -11.12 8.63 5.86
N ALA A 8 -10.34 7.58 5.61
CA ALA A 8 -9.85 7.27 4.28
C ALA A 8 -10.86 6.51 3.41
N THR A 9 -11.89 5.88 4.02
CA THR A 9 -12.96 5.17 3.31
C THR A 9 -14.30 5.43 3.98
N GLU A 10 -15.40 5.28 3.23
CA GLU A 10 -16.75 5.39 3.78
C GLU A 10 -17.03 4.27 4.80
N GLU A 11 -16.43 3.09 4.62
CA GLU A 11 -16.56 2.01 5.61
C GLU A 11 -15.93 2.40 6.95
N TYR A 12 -14.77 3.05 6.94
CA TYR A 12 -14.15 3.55 8.17
C TYR A 12 -14.97 4.68 8.80
N ARG A 13 -15.60 5.54 7.99
CA ARG A 13 -16.56 6.54 8.50
C ARG A 13 -17.68 5.87 9.29
N LYS A 14 -18.31 4.86 8.72
CA LYS A 14 -19.38 4.11 9.40
C LYS A 14 -18.90 3.47 10.71
N ARG A 15 -17.70 2.88 10.70
CA ARG A 15 -17.11 2.27 11.92
C ARG A 15 -16.85 3.30 13.03
N VAL A 16 -16.38 4.50 12.67
CA VAL A 16 -16.17 5.59 13.65
C VAL A 16 -17.50 6.06 14.24
N ILE A 17 -18.56 6.19 13.42
CA ILE A 17 -19.90 6.50 13.89
C ILE A 17 -20.43 5.41 14.84
N GLN A 18 -20.22 4.13 14.53
CA GLN A 18 -20.57 3.01 15.40
C GLN A 18 -19.89 3.05 16.78
N LEU A 19 -18.76 3.74 16.89
CA LEU A 19 -18.07 3.97 18.17
C LEU A 19 -18.66 5.14 18.98
N GLY A 20 -19.80 5.70 18.55
CA GLY A 20 -20.51 6.77 19.25
C GLY A 20 -20.13 8.18 18.79
N GLU A 21 -19.50 8.32 17.64
CA GLU A 21 -19.18 9.62 17.04
C GLU A 21 -20.33 10.13 16.19
N SER A 22 -20.74 11.42 16.38
CA SER A 22 -21.78 12.01 15.56
C SER A 22 -21.39 12.05 14.07
N PRO A 23 -22.32 11.69 13.15
CA PRO A 23 -22.09 11.75 11.69
C PRO A 23 -21.55 13.09 11.18
N ASP A 24 -21.92 14.21 11.82
CA ASP A 24 -21.48 15.57 11.45
C ASP A 24 -20.02 15.85 11.82
N ARG A 25 -19.40 14.98 12.64
CA ARG A 25 -18.01 15.08 13.11
C ARG A 25 -17.09 14.09 12.43
N VAL A 26 -17.63 13.24 11.54
CA VAL A 26 -16.86 12.19 10.85
C VAL A 26 -16.95 12.41 9.34
N PHE A 27 -15.82 12.76 8.72
CA PHE A 27 -15.72 13.12 7.31
C PHE A 27 -14.97 12.05 6.53
N TYR A 28 -15.58 11.54 5.47
CA TYR A 28 -14.87 10.72 4.49
C TYR A 28 -14.21 11.63 3.46
N LEU A 29 -12.88 11.73 3.51
CA LEU A 29 -12.09 12.61 2.64
C LEU A 29 -11.17 11.84 1.68
N GLY A 30 -11.12 10.52 1.74
CA GLY A 30 -10.18 9.68 1.00
C GLY A 30 -8.80 9.60 1.68
N ALA A 31 -7.91 8.80 1.13
CA ALA A 31 -6.51 8.76 1.53
C ALA A 31 -5.68 9.69 0.63
N LEU A 32 -4.95 10.64 1.22
CA LEU A 32 -4.10 11.57 0.46
C LEU A 32 -3.10 10.84 -0.44
N GLY A 33 -2.50 9.74 0.03
CA GLY A 33 -1.57 8.94 -0.75
C GLY A 33 -2.20 8.28 -1.98
N ALA A 34 -3.51 7.93 -1.91
CA ALA A 34 -4.23 7.33 -3.03
C ALA A 34 -4.48 8.31 -4.19
N GLU A 35 -4.49 9.62 -3.94
CA GLU A 35 -4.56 10.66 -4.96
C GLU A 35 -3.15 11.13 -5.35
N ASN A 36 -2.29 11.38 -4.34
CA ASN A 36 -0.96 11.96 -4.55
C ASN A 36 -0.07 11.09 -5.44
N CYS A 37 -0.20 9.76 -5.37
CA CYS A 37 0.59 8.85 -6.21
C CYS A 37 0.33 9.00 -7.73
N LEU A 38 -0.73 9.70 -8.12
CA LEU A 38 -1.03 9.98 -9.53
C LEU A 38 -0.22 11.16 -10.10
N TYR A 39 0.37 11.99 -9.23
CA TYR A 39 1.18 13.14 -9.61
C TYR A 39 2.66 12.77 -9.50
N ILE A 40 3.22 12.26 -10.61
CA ILE A 40 4.63 11.83 -10.68
C ILE A 40 5.41 12.89 -11.44
N GLU A 41 6.35 13.55 -10.76
CA GLU A 41 7.28 14.48 -11.38
C GLU A 41 8.43 13.67 -12.02
N GLN A 42 8.48 13.65 -13.34
CA GLN A 42 9.41 12.83 -14.11
C GLN A 42 10.88 13.16 -13.81
N GLU A 43 11.18 14.40 -13.48
CA GLU A 43 12.53 14.86 -13.13
C GLU A 43 13.09 14.18 -11.86
N ASN A 44 12.22 13.68 -11.00
CA ASN A 44 12.58 12.95 -9.79
C ASN A 44 12.78 11.44 -10.01
N VAL A 45 12.61 10.96 -11.25
CA VAL A 45 12.79 9.55 -11.60
C VAL A 45 14.19 9.32 -12.15
N PRO A 46 15.06 8.56 -11.46
CA PRO A 46 16.41 8.24 -11.95
C PRO A 46 16.37 7.46 -13.26
N LYS A 47 17.31 7.74 -14.16
CA LYS A 47 17.42 7.08 -15.48
C LYS A 47 17.58 5.57 -15.38
N GLU A 48 18.22 5.07 -14.33
CA GLU A 48 18.37 3.64 -14.08
C GLU A 48 17.01 2.95 -13.87
N ILE A 49 16.04 3.64 -13.23
CA ILE A 49 14.67 3.16 -13.05
C ILE A 49 13.88 3.27 -14.38
N GLU A 50 14.05 4.36 -15.12
CA GLU A 50 13.41 4.52 -16.43
C GLU A 50 13.84 3.46 -17.43
N SER A 51 15.06 2.96 -17.31
CA SER A 51 15.63 1.94 -18.21
C SER A 51 15.09 0.53 -17.95
N ILE A 52 14.41 0.28 -16.83
CA ILE A 52 13.82 -1.03 -16.55
C ILE A 52 12.62 -1.25 -17.49
N PRO A 53 12.57 -2.36 -18.25
CA PRO A 53 11.49 -2.60 -19.22
C PRO A 53 10.11 -2.64 -18.57
N LYS A 54 9.21 -1.76 -19.03
CA LYS A 54 7.87 -1.62 -18.46
C LYS A 54 7.04 -2.89 -18.66
N LYS A 55 6.29 -3.28 -17.61
CA LYS A 55 5.44 -4.48 -17.60
C LYS A 55 6.17 -5.81 -17.80
N GLU A 56 7.46 -5.84 -17.48
CA GLU A 56 8.31 -7.03 -17.51
C GLU A 56 8.90 -7.37 -16.14
N TYR A 57 8.52 -6.63 -15.09
CA TYR A 57 9.05 -6.82 -13.74
C TYR A 57 7.97 -6.78 -12.65
N PHE A 58 8.33 -7.36 -11.52
CA PHE A 58 7.61 -7.25 -10.26
C PHE A 58 8.35 -6.32 -9.30
N VAL A 59 7.60 -5.51 -8.55
CA VAL A 59 8.14 -4.76 -7.41
C VAL A 59 7.96 -5.56 -6.14
N ILE A 60 9.03 -5.77 -5.38
CA ILE A 60 9.00 -6.53 -4.13
C ILE A 60 9.20 -5.57 -2.96
N LEU A 61 8.19 -5.45 -2.10
CA LEU A 61 8.23 -4.61 -0.90
C LEU A 61 7.66 -5.37 0.30
N PHE A 62 8.56 -6.03 1.04
CA PHE A 62 8.22 -6.89 2.15
C PHE A 62 8.78 -6.36 3.46
N HIS A 63 7.95 -6.35 4.51
CA HIS A 63 8.30 -5.90 5.86
C HIS A 63 8.17 -7.07 6.84
N PRO A 64 8.92 -7.05 7.96
CA PRO A 64 8.74 -8.06 9.00
C PRO A 64 7.29 -8.08 9.52
N GLU A 65 6.73 -9.25 9.65
CA GLU A 65 5.47 -9.46 10.35
C GLU A 65 5.77 -9.92 11.78
N THR A 66 5.48 -9.06 12.75
CA THR A 66 5.89 -9.26 14.16
C THR A 66 4.85 -9.97 15.00
N LEU A 67 3.59 -10.06 14.55
CA LEU A 67 2.50 -10.73 15.24
C LEU A 67 2.23 -12.13 14.67
N THR A 68 3.29 -12.90 14.45
CA THR A 68 3.24 -14.26 13.93
C THR A 68 4.26 -15.14 14.64
N ASN A 69 4.04 -16.46 14.65
CA ASN A 69 4.99 -17.46 15.17
C ASN A 69 6.05 -17.85 14.13
N VAL A 70 5.99 -17.34 12.89
CA VAL A 70 6.97 -17.60 11.83
C VAL A 70 8.11 -16.60 11.94
N SER A 71 9.36 -17.05 11.93
CA SER A 71 10.51 -16.14 12.00
C SER A 71 10.57 -15.22 10.78
N THR A 72 11.10 -14.00 10.95
CA THR A 72 11.32 -13.07 9.83
C THR A 72 12.19 -13.67 8.72
N LEU A 73 13.17 -14.49 9.09
CA LEU A 73 14.02 -15.18 8.13
C LEU A 73 13.24 -16.21 7.31
N ASP A 74 12.35 -16.98 7.94
CA ASP A 74 11.51 -17.95 7.22
C ASP A 74 10.49 -17.26 6.33
N GLN A 75 9.92 -16.12 6.78
CA GLN A 75 9.01 -15.33 5.96
C GLN A 75 9.67 -14.86 4.66
N ILE A 76 10.86 -14.22 4.76
CA ILE A 76 11.56 -13.73 3.56
C ILE A 76 12.06 -14.87 2.67
N ASN A 77 12.58 -15.95 3.24
CA ASN A 77 13.02 -17.11 2.45
C ASN A 77 11.84 -17.77 1.72
N THR A 78 10.68 -17.87 2.35
CA THR A 78 9.45 -18.37 1.70
C THR A 78 9.10 -17.54 0.47
N LEU A 79 9.15 -16.22 0.58
CA LEU A 79 8.93 -15.32 -0.55
C LEU A 79 9.97 -15.55 -1.65
N LEU A 80 11.28 -15.51 -1.32
CA LEU A 80 12.35 -15.67 -2.30
C LEU A 80 12.26 -17.03 -3.03
N HIS A 81 11.94 -18.11 -2.33
CA HIS A 81 11.73 -19.42 -2.97
C HIS A 81 10.53 -19.42 -3.91
N ALA A 82 9.43 -18.74 -3.55
CA ALA A 82 8.27 -18.64 -4.43
C ALA A 82 8.60 -17.89 -5.74
N LEU A 83 9.48 -16.88 -5.69
CA LEU A 83 9.88 -16.09 -6.87
C LEU A 83 10.74 -16.89 -7.86
N GLN A 84 11.45 -17.94 -7.43
CA GLN A 84 12.35 -18.73 -8.29
C GLN A 84 11.62 -19.38 -9.47
N GLU A 85 10.33 -19.66 -9.38
CA GLU A 85 9.55 -20.21 -10.49
C GLU A 85 9.16 -19.18 -11.56
N PHE A 86 9.42 -17.91 -11.30
CA PHE A 86 9.14 -16.80 -12.20
C PHE A 86 10.42 -16.18 -12.75
N SER A 87 11.45 -16.99 -12.98
CA SER A 87 12.81 -16.56 -13.41
C SER A 87 12.83 -15.81 -14.75
N ASP A 88 11.78 -15.92 -15.56
CA ASP A 88 11.62 -15.18 -16.82
C ASP A 88 11.29 -13.69 -16.61
N TYR A 89 10.93 -13.30 -15.38
CA TYR A 89 10.63 -11.93 -15.02
C TYR A 89 11.77 -11.28 -14.25
N TYR A 90 11.83 -9.95 -14.30
CA TYR A 90 12.76 -9.17 -13.49
C TYR A 90 12.14 -8.80 -12.15
N PHE A 91 12.95 -8.78 -11.08
CA PHE A 91 12.49 -8.45 -9.72
C PHE A 91 13.19 -7.21 -9.20
N VAL A 92 12.44 -6.19 -8.85
CA VAL A 92 12.94 -4.97 -8.24
C VAL A 92 12.60 -4.98 -6.76
N PHE A 93 13.60 -5.24 -5.94
CA PHE A 93 13.47 -5.26 -4.49
C PHE A 93 13.64 -3.86 -3.92
N LEU A 94 12.79 -3.51 -2.96
CA LEU A 94 12.85 -2.24 -2.25
C LEU A 94 13.21 -2.45 -0.78
N GLY A 95 13.92 -1.48 -0.21
CA GLY A 95 14.28 -1.48 1.20
C GLY A 95 13.04 -1.48 2.10
N THR A 96 13.10 -2.27 3.17
CA THR A 96 12.05 -2.32 4.19
C THR A 96 12.16 -1.14 5.16
N ASN A 97 11.05 -0.76 5.79
CA ASN A 97 11.04 0.24 6.86
C ASN A 97 11.97 -0.15 8.03
N ALA A 98 12.21 0.79 8.95
CA ALA A 98 13.03 0.56 10.14
C ALA A 98 12.30 -0.22 11.25
N ASP A 99 11.47 -1.21 10.86
CA ASP A 99 10.77 -2.10 11.79
C ASP A 99 11.74 -3.06 12.50
N THR A 100 11.33 -3.62 13.63
CA THR A 100 12.08 -4.68 14.32
C THR A 100 12.37 -5.83 13.36
N ASN A 101 13.61 -6.34 13.33
CA ASN A 101 14.09 -7.39 12.42
C ASN A 101 14.22 -7.00 10.94
N SER A 102 14.05 -5.73 10.57
CA SER A 102 14.21 -5.26 9.18
C SER A 102 15.61 -5.57 8.61
N ASN A 103 16.66 -5.59 9.45
CA ASN A 103 18.02 -5.94 9.05
C ASN A 103 18.14 -7.38 8.52
N ILE A 104 17.31 -8.32 9.02
CA ILE A 104 17.28 -9.70 8.53
C ILE A 104 16.82 -9.71 7.08
N ILE A 105 15.71 -9.00 6.76
CA ILE A 105 15.19 -8.89 5.40
C ILE A 105 16.21 -8.23 4.49
N ARG A 106 16.76 -7.06 4.89
CA ARG A 106 17.75 -6.33 4.08
C ARG A 106 18.95 -7.20 3.71
N LYS A 107 19.53 -7.90 4.70
CA LYS A 107 20.67 -8.76 4.45
C LYS A 107 20.30 -9.90 3.51
N THR A 108 19.22 -10.63 3.79
CA THR A 108 18.80 -11.78 3.00
C THR A 108 18.48 -11.40 1.56
N VAL A 109 17.81 -10.25 1.36
CA VAL A 109 17.51 -9.74 0.02
C VAL A 109 18.78 -9.33 -0.73
N LYS A 110 19.72 -8.62 -0.08
CA LYS A 110 21.00 -8.24 -0.71
C LYS A 110 21.81 -9.48 -1.11
N ASP A 111 21.91 -10.47 -0.21
CA ASP A 111 22.61 -11.73 -0.49
C ASP A 111 21.94 -12.52 -1.65
N TYR A 112 20.61 -12.37 -1.84
CA TYR A 112 19.88 -12.98 -2.95
C TYR A 112 20.15 -12.23 -4.27
N VAL A 113 20.07 -10.91 -4.26
CA VAL A 113 20.29 -10.05 -5.42
C VAL A 113 21.71 -10.21 -5.97
N GLU A 114 22.73 -10.33 -5.11
CA GLU A 114 24.12 -10.58 -5.52
C GLU A 114 24.33 -11.90 -6.28
N LYS A 115 23.40 -12.86 -6.14
CA LYS A 115 23.49 -14.21 -6.73
C LYS A 115 22.50 -14.44 -7.87
N THR A 116 21.72 -13.43 -8.26
CA THR A 116 20.58 -13.61 -9.17
C THR A 116 20.56 -12.47 -10.20
N ASP A 117 20.84 -12.78 -11.45
CA ASP A 117 21.05 -11.79 -12.53
C ASP A 117 19.80 -10.95 -12.88
N ASN A 118 18.60 -11.52 -12.75
CA ASN A 118 17.34 -10.84 -13.07
C ASN A 118 16.75 -10.06 -11.88
N THR A 119 17.60 -9.45 -11.06
CA THR A 119 17.19 -8.73 -9.86
C THR A 119 17.98 -7.43 -9.67
N CYS A 120 17.35 -6.45 -9.02
CA CYS A 120 18.05 -5.29 -8.47
C CYS A 120 17.44 -4.90 -7.11
N TYR A 121 18.18 -4.07 -6.36
CA TYR A 121 17.78 -3.60 -5.04
C TYR A 121 17.99 -2.09 -4.90
N PHE A 122 16.95 -1.40 -4.45
CA PHE A 122 17.02 0.01 -4.05
C PHE A 122 16.71 0.14 -2.57
N GLU A 123 17.66 0.65 -1.79
CA GLU A 123 17.48 0.86 -0.34
C GLU A 123 16.42 1.92 -0.06
N ASN A 124 16.51 3.05 -0.76
CA ASN A 124 15.59 4.18 -0.65
C ASN A 124 15.33 4.76 -2.03
N LEU A 125 14.10 5.16 -2.27
CA LEU A 125 13.70 5.86 -3.48
C LEU A 125 12.97 7.15 -3.12
N HIS A 126 13.11 8.17 -3.98
CA HIS A 126 12.19 9.30 -3.96
C HIS A 126 10.76 8.80 -4.22
N THR A 127 9.78 9.49 -3.64
CA THR A 127 8.35 9.08 -3.76
C THR A 127 7.90 8.94 -5.21
N ASP A 128 8.30 9.87 -6.08
CA ASP A 128 7.96 9.82 -7.51
C ASP A 128 8.60 8.64 -8.22
N ALA A 129 9.87 8.37 -7.93
CA ALA A 129 10.57 7.20 -8.47
C ALA A 129 9.92 5.88 -8.03
N TYR A 130 9.48 5.80 -6.76
CA TYR A 130 8.72 4.67 -6.25
C TYR A 130 7.38 4.50 -6.98
N HIS A 131 6.58 5.57 -7.10
CA HIS A 131 5.28 5.52 -7.77
C HIS A 131 5.44 5.18 -9.26
N TYR A 132 6.44 5.76 -9.94
CA TYR A 132 6.77 5.42 -11.32
C TYR A 132 7.12 3.94 -11.48
N LEU A 133 7.97 3.42 -10.59
CA LEU A 133 8.37 2.02 -10.59
C LEU A 133 7.15 1.10 -10.40
N VAL A 134 6.29 1.37 -9.41
CA VAL A 134 5.08 0.59 -9.18
C VAL A 134 4.14 0.69 -10.38
N GLN A 135 3.86 1.89 -10.90
CA GLN A 135 2.95 2.12 -12.03
C GLN A 135 3.35 1.33 -13.28
N ASN A 136 4.64 1.16 -13.53
CA ASN A 136 5.17 0.47 -14.68
C ASN A 136 5.47 -1.02 -14.44
N SER A 137 5.23 -1.54 -13.22
CA SER A 137 5.38 -2.96 -12.88
C SER A 137 4.18 -3.80 -13.33
N ILE A 138 4.33 -5.11 -13.36
CA ILE A 138 3.22 -6.07 -13.51
C ILE A 138 2.37 -6.06 -12.24
N CYS A 139 3.01 -6.20 -11.08
CA CYS A 139 2.35 -6.05 -9.80
C CYS A 139 3.35 -5.74 -8.67
N LEU A 140 2.80 -5.32 -7.53
CA LEU A 140 3.51 -5.18 -6.26
C LEU A 140 3.33 -6.46 -5.44
N ILE A 141 4.41 -7.07 -4.99
CA ILE A 141 4.41 -8.29 -4.17
C ILE A 141 4.97 -7.96 -2.79
N GLY A 142 4.25 -8.27 -1.74
CA GLY A 142 4.70 -8.07 -0.36
C GLY A 142 3.56 -7.76 0.60
N ASN A 143 3.86 -7.02 1.65
CA ASN A 143 2.88 -6.71 2.71
C ASN A 143 2.86 -5.23 3.09
N SER A 144 3.29 -4.35 2.19
CA SER A 144 3.22 -2.91 2.37
C SER A 144 1.78 -2.40 2.28
N SER A 145 1.44 -1.39 3.08
CA SER A 145 0.14 -0.68 2.95
C SER A 145 -0.03 0.04 1.62
N SER A 146 1.06 0.40 0.97
CA SER A 146 1.07 0.99 -0.37
C SER A 146 0.40 0.08 -1.41
N GLY A 147 0.55 -1.24 -1.30
CA GLY A 147 -0.14 -2.21 -2.15
C GLY A 147 -1.67 -2.18 -2.04
N ILE A 148 -2.21 -1.62 -0.95
CA ILE A 148 -3.66 -1.51 -0.71
C ILE A 148 -4.18 -0.11 -1.00
N ILE A 149 -3.36 0.92 -0.67
CA ILE A 149 -3.78 2.32 -0.69
C ILE A 149 -3.40 3.01 -2.00
N GLU A 150 -2.20 2.77 -2.53
CA GLU A 150 -1.62 3.50 -3.66
C GLU A 150 -1.64 2.69 -4.96
N ALA A 151 -1.17 1.44 -4.94
CA ALA A 151 -1.07 0.59 -6.12
C ALA A 151 -2.37 0.48 -6.94
N PRO A 152 -3.58 0.38 -6.33
CA PRO A 152 -4.82 0.37 -7.08
C PRO A 152 -5.08 1.67 -7.86
N SER A 153 -4.69 2.85 -7.33
CA SER A 153 -4.76 4.13 -8.05
C SER A 153 -3.83 4.17 -9.25
N LEU A 154 -2.64 3.56 -9.13
CA LEU A 154 -1.67 3.43 -10.20
C LEU A 154 -2.06 2.37 -11.26
N GLY A 155 -3.22 1.73 -11.10
CA GLY A 155 -3.69 0.68 -12.01
C GLY A 155 -2.96 -0.66 -11.83
N VAL A 156 -2.35 -0.91 -10.69
CA VAL A 156 -1.47 -2.07 -10.44
C VAL A 156 -2.10 -3.03 -9.43
N TYR A 157 -1.94 -4.31 -9.69
CA TYR A 157 -2.34 -5.39 -8.79
C TYR A 157 -1.32 -5.56 -7.66
N THR A 158 -1.80 -6.11 -6.56
CA THR A 158 -0.96 -6.45 -5.41
C THR A 158 -1.17 -7.89 -4.97
N VAL A 159 -0.09 -8.64 -4.79
CA VAL A 159 -0.07 -9.88 -4.02
C VAL A 159 0.28 -9.51 -2.58
N ASN A 160 -0.73 -9.48 -1.71
CA ASN A 160 -0.55 -9.13 -0.30
C ASN A 160 -0.26 -10.39 0.51
N ILE A 161 0.94 -10.49 1.08
CA ILE A 161 1.42 -11.69 1.77
C ILE A 161 1.25 -11.54 3.28
N GLY A 162 0.62 -12.54 3.89
CA GLY A 162 0.46 -12.60 5.35
C GLY A 162 -0.62 -11.69 5.90
N ASP A 163 -0.61 -11.50 7.22
CA ASP A 163 -1.68 -10.86 7.98
C ASP A 163 -1.38 -9.39 8.35
N ARG A 164 -0.21 -8.82 7.97
CA ARG A 164 0.17 -7.45 8.33
C ARG A 164 -0.88 -6.41 7.95
N GLN A 165 -1.63 -6.64 6.87
CA GLN A 165 -2.67 -5.75 6.39
C GLN A 165 -4.09 -6.27 6.68
N LYS A 166 -4.24 -7.26 7.54
CA LYS A 166 -5.54 -7.88 7.89
C LYS A 166 -6.52 -6.84 8.45
N GLY A 167 -7.78 -6.93 8.05
CA GLY A 167 -8.84 -6.02 8.48
C GLY A 167 -8.92 -4.68 7.74
N ARG A 168 -7.96 -4.35 6.88
CA ARG A 168 -8.07 -3.18 6.01
C ARG A 168 -9.05 -3.44 4.86
N VAL A 169 -9.79 -2.40 4.45
CA VAL A 169 -10.62 -2.43 3.23
C VAL A 169 -9.71 -2.70 2.03
N ARG A 170 -10.18 -3.53 1.09
CA ARG A 170 -9.41 -3.91 -0.11
C ARG A 170 -10.18 -3.61 -1.39
N GLY A 171 -9.48 -3.15 -2.40
CA GLY A 171 -9.96 -3.11 -3.78
C GLY A 171 -9.89 -4.49 -4.44
N ASN A 172 -10.48 -4.60 -5.63
CA ASN A 172 -10.55 -5.82 -6.43
C ASN A 172 -9.18 -6.28 -6.99
N SER A 173 -8.16 -5.43 -6.94
CA SER A 173 -6.80 -5.69 -7.43
C SER A 173 -5.86 -6.26 -6.36
N VAL A 174 -6.33 -6.41 -5.11
CA VAL A 174 -5.53 -6.97 -4.02
C VAL A 174 -5.85 -8.46 -3.87
N ILE A 175 -4.85 -9.31 -4.08
CA ILE A 175 -4.94 -10.76 -3.92
C ILE A 175 -4.17 -11.15 -2.66
N ASP A 176 -4.89 -11.63 -1.65
CA ASP A 176 -4.26 -12.08 -0.41
C ASP A 176 -3.63 -13.48 -0.60
N ALA A 177 -2.42 -13.65 -0.06
CA ALA A 177 -1.68 -14.90 0.00
C ALA A 177 -1.24 -15.16 1.45
N VAL A 178 -1.41 -16.37 1.94
CA VAL A 178 -0.72 -16.78 3.17
C VAL A 178 0.78 -16.91 2.89
N CYS A 179 1.62 -16.71 3.92
CA CYS A 179 3.08 -16.81 3.78
C CYS A 179 3.50 -18.28 3.59
N SER A 180 3.21 -18.83 2.40
CA SER A 180 3.66 -20.13 1.92
C SER A 180 4.00 -20.07 0.44
N ILE A 181 4.97 -20.86 0.01
CA ILE A 181 5.46 -20.89 -1.38
C ILE A 181 4.29 -21.11 -2.35
N GLU A 182 3.46 -22.10 -2.11
CA GLU A 182 2.35 -22.44 -3.01
C GLU A 182 1.30 -21.31 -3.09
N SER A 183 0.92 -20.71 -1.95
CA SER A 183 -0.07 -19.62 -1.94
C SER A 183 0.44 -18.39 -2.67
N ILE A 184 1.71 -18.01 -2.48
CA ILE A 184 2.33 -16.88 -3.16
C ILE A 184 2.35 -17.13 -4.67
N LYS A 185 2.83 -18.30 -5.11
CA LYS A 185 2.85 -18.70 -6.53
C LYS A 185 1.46 -18.66 -7.17
N ASN A 186 0.46 -19.25 -6.52
CA ASN A 186 -0.92 -19.24 -7.01
C ASN A 186 -1.47 -17.82 -7.13
N SER A 187 -1.11 -16.93 -6.22
CA SER A 187 -1.54 -15.53 -6.24
C SER A 187 -0.85 -14.73 -7.35
N ILE A 188 0.45 -14.96 -7.59
CA ILE A 188 1.18 -14.37 -8.73
C ILE A 188 0.55 -14.83 -10.05
N ASN A 189 0.29 -16.13 -10.21
CA ASN A 189 -0.36 -16.68 -11.42
C ASN A 189 -1.76 -16.11 -11.66
N LYS A 190 -2.52 -15.83 -10.59
CA LYS A 190 -3.81 -15.12 -10.71
C LYS A 190 -3.61 -13.70 -11.24
N VAL A 191 -2.62 -12.97 -10.71
CA VAL A 191 -2.30 -11.63 -11.24
C VAL A 191 -1.95 -11.71 -12.71
N LEU A 192 -1.02 -12.58 -13.12
CA LEU A 192 -0.60 -12.73 -14.51
C LEU A 192 -1.77 -13.03 -15.45
N LYS A 193 -2.79 -13.74 -14.97
CA LYS A 193 -4.01 -14.01 -15.73
C LYS A 193 -4.93 -12.80 -15.89
N TYR A 194 -5.00 -11.89 -14.88
CA TYR A 194 -6.06 -10.88 -14.81
C TYR A 194 -5.57 -9.43 -14.94
N TYR A 195 -4.27 -9.14 -14.78
CA TYR A 195 -3.75 -7.76 -14.66
C TYR A 195 -4.06 -6.87 -15.88
N ASN A 196 -4.29 -7.44 -17.06
CA ASN A 196 -4.70 -6.72 -18.28
C ASN A 196 -6.22 -6.74 -18.53
N SER A 197 -6.99 -7.47 -17.72
CA SER A 197 -8.42 -7.75 -18.02
C SER A 197 -9.38 -7.00 -17.11
N ILE A 198 -8.97 -6.68 -15.88
CA ILE A 198 -9.83 -6.07 -14.86
C ILE A 198 -9.16 -4.81 -14.37
N LYS A 199 -9.85 -3.67 -14.52
CA LYS A 199 -9.34 -2.40 -14.00
C LYS A 199 -9.39 -2.38 -12.47
N PRO A 200 -8.28 -2.04 -11.78
CA PRO A 200 -8.28 -1.82 -10.33
C PRO A 200 -9.29 -0.75 -9.90
N ILE A 201 -9.98 -1.03 -8.80
CA ILE A 201 -10.87 -0.09 -8.11
C ILE A 201 -10.26 0.21 -6.75
N ASN A 202 -9.98 1.48 -6.48
CA ASN A 202 -9.39 1.90 -5.22
C ASN A 202 -10.43 2.46 -4.24
N PRO A 203 -10.77 1.74 -3.15
CA PRO A 203 -11.72 2.24 -2.15
C PRO A 203 -11.20 3.43 -1.33
N TYR A 204 -9.90 3.69 -1.38
CA TYR A 204 -9.23 4.80 -0.69
C TYR A 204 -9.15 6.07 -1.54
N TYR A 205 -9.37 5.95 -2.85
CA TYR A 205 -9.32 7.09 -3.76
C TYR A 205 -10.56 7.95 -3.65
N LYS A 206 -10.36 9.24 -3.59
CA LYS A 206 -11.43 10.24 -3.69
C LYS A 206 -10.87 11.45 -4.44
N ASP A 207 -11.61 11.91 -5.43
CA ASP A 207 -11.22 13.07 -6.22
C ASP A 207 -11.02 14.30 -5.34
N ASN A 208 -9.94 15.03 -5.59
CA ASN A 208 -9.59 16.25 -4.89
C ASN A 208 -9.45 16.09 -3.36
N SER A 209 -8.99 14.93 -2.89
CA SER A 209 -8.77 14.66 -1.46
C SER A 209 -8.02 15.80 -0.77
N ALA A 210 -6.89 16.26 -1.32
CA ALA A 210 -6.10 17.36 -0.75
C ALA A 210 -6.91 18.63 -0.56
N LYS A 211 -7.72 19.01 -1.56
CA LYS A 211 -8.62 20.18 -1.47
C LYS A 211 -9.73 19.98 -0.46
N LEU A 212 -10.29 18.76 -0.40
CA LEU A 212 -11.32 18.40 0.58
C LEU A 212 -10.76 18.50 2.01
N TYR A 213 -9.56 17.96 2.27
CA TYR A 213 -8.88 18.13 3.56
C TYR A 213 -8.68 19.61 3.89
N TYR A 214 -8.15 20.40 2.98
CA TYR A 214 -7.91 21.83 3.19
C TYR A 214 -9.21 22.59 3.53
N HIS A 215 -10.25 22.46 2.70
CA HIS A 215 -11.50 23.20 2.89
C HIS A 215 -12.24 22.74 4.15
N THR A 216 -12.31 21.43 4.41
CA THR A 216 -12.95 20.92 5.62
C THR A 216 -12.22 21.41 6.86
N THR A 217 -10.90 21.29 6.90
CA THR A 217 -10.10 21.75 8.04
C THR A 217 -10.27 23.25 8.28
N LYS A 218 -10.19 24.06 7.22
CA LYS A 218 -10.40 25.51 7.31
C LYS A 218 -11.76 25.86 7.89
N THR A 219 -12.84 25.26 7.35
CA THR A 219 -14.20 25.49 7.84
C THR A 219 -14.36 25.12 9.32
N LEU A 220 -13.78 23.98 9.73
CA LEU A 220 -13.86 23.53 11.11
C LEU A 220 -13.07 24.43 12.06
N LEU A 221 -11.89 24.92 11.65
CA LEU A 221 -11.13 25.89 12.43
C LEU A 221 -11.87 27.22 12.60
N GLU A 222 -12.50 27.74 11.54
CA GLU A 222 -13.33 28.96 11.63
C GLU A 222 -14.54 28.81 12.57
N ARG A 223 -15.12 27.61 12.68
CA ARG A 223 -16.20 27.31 13.65
C ARG A 223 -15.67 27.31 15.09
N ILE A 224 -14.51 26.71 15.32
CA ILE A 224 -13.86 26.67 16.65
C ILE A 224 -13.50 28.11 17.08
N GLU A 225 -12.91 28.91 16.20
CA GLU A 225 -12.53 30.31 16.49
C GLU A 225 -13.74 31.19 16.84
N LYS A 226 -14.91 30.91 16.28
CA LYS A 226 -16.15 31.62 16.57
C LYS A 226 -16.92 31.07 17.77
N ASP A 227 -16.37 30.11 18.48
CA ASP A 227 -17.00 29.43 19.62
C ASP A 227 -18.40 28.86 19.32
N ILE A 228 -18.57 28.35 18.06
CA ILE A 228 -19.85 27.79 17.59
C ILE A 228 -19.94 26.29 17.91
N GLU A 229 -18.85 25.69 18.43
CA GLU A 229 -18.81 24.26 18.67
C GLU A 229 -19.53 23.87 19.96
N GLU A 230 -20.50 22.95 19.81
CA GLU A 230 -21.15 22.33 20.97
C GLU A 230 -20.25 21.25 21.62
N PRO A 231 -20.44 21.01 22.92
CA PRO A 231 -19.75 19.90 23.59
C PRO A 231 -20.01 18.58 22.88
N LYS A 232 -18.99 17.75 22.83
CA LYS A 232 -19.08 16.41 22.23
C LYS A 232 -19.93 15.50 23.13
N ILE A 233 -20.98 14.94 22.57
CA ILE A 233 -21.84 13.95 23.22
C ILE A 233 -21.75 12.62 22.48
N PHE A 234 -22.05 11.54 23.17
CA PHE A 234 -22.11 10.20 22.55
C PHE A 234 -23.32 10.13 21.62
N TYR A 235 -23.09 9.59 20.41
CA TYR A 235 -24.14 9.42 19.40
C TYR A 235 -24.69 8.00 19.47
N ASP A 236 -25.97 7.87 19.82
CA ASP A 236 -26.67 6.59 19.83
C ASP A 236 -27.18 6.26 18.41
N LEU A 237 -26.83 5.05 17.94
CA LEU A 237 -27.38 4.53 16.69
C LEU A 237 -28.85 4.18 16.88
N GLN A 238 -29.70 4.67 15.97
CA GLN A 238 -31.14 4.32 15.94
C GLN A 238 -31.38 3.03 15.16
#